data_a816e33a3a2b73d39eef2ca4b023b62c
#
_entry.id   a816e33a3a2b73d39eef2ca4b023b62c
#
_cell.length_a   1.000
_cell.length_b   1.000
_cell.length_c   1.000
_cell.angle_alpha   90.00
_cell.angle_beta   90.00
_cell.angle_gamma   90.00
#
_symmetry.space_group_name_H-M   'P 1'
#
loop_
_entity.id
_entity.type
_entity.pdbx_description
1 polymer ?
#
loop_
_entity_poly.entity_id
_entity_poly.type
_entity_poly.pdbx_seq_one_letter_code
_entity_poly.pdbx_strand_id
1 'polypeptide(L)'
;WIDVCAPGGDHKVDRQYGGIYSIGLENTYNSQQGTSMACPHVTGIAGLVLSACGGPGYTRDDLWNAIIEGTDPSVYDYNPDMIGMLGVGMVNASLALSTLNTTAPEDVTTLSAESNANTVYLTADVPADDTGDAYYYHVYVSEKPFDASDIASMQSIDVAINKEQLLDNGLRRFALKG
;
A
#
# COMPACT_ATOMS: atom_id res chain seq x y z
N TRP A 1 23.19 -1.88 10.92
CA TRP A 1 22.87 -3.25 11.39
C TRP A 1 21.49 -3.32 12.08
N ILE A 2 20.99 -2.22 12.61
CA ILE A 2 19.58 -2.02 12.92
C ILE A 2 19.10 -0.87 12.04
N ASP A 3 18.09 -1.12 11.24
CA ASP A 3 17.62 -0.15 10.26
C ASP A 3 16.51 0.75 10.85
N VAL A 4 15.57 0.14 11.59
CA VAL A 4 14.47 0.82 12.27
C VAL A 4 14.18 0.18 13.62
N CYS A 5 13.50 0.90 14.51
CA CYS A 5 12.91 0.33 15.72
C CYS A 5 11.37 0.37 15.67
N ALA A 6 10.75 -0.45 16.52
CA ALA A 6 9.30 -0.54 16.66
C ALA A 6 8.94 -0.87 18.12
N PRO A 7 7.69 -0.61 18.55
CA PRO A 7 7.24 -0.93 19.90
C PRO A 7 7.36 -2.43 20.19
N GLY A 8 8.09 -2.79 21.22
CA GLY A 8 8.29 -4.19 21.67
C GLY A 8 7.72 -4.47 23.07
N GLY A 9 7.13 -3.48 23.71
CA GLY A 9 6.60 -3.57 25.08
C GLY A 9 7.71 -3.48 26.16
N ASP A 10 7.33 -3.11 27.36
CA ASP A 10 8.18 -3.12 28.55
C ASP A 10 7.37 -3.46 29.83
N HIS A 11 7.42 -4.71 30.24
CA HIS A 11 6.78 -5.18 31.48
C HIS A 11 7.45 -4.67 32.77
N LYS A 12 8.62 -3.98 32.66
CA LYS A 12 9.23 -3.33 33.82
C LYS A 12 8.50 -2.04 34.19
N VAL A 13 7.96 -1.35 33.18
CA VAL A 13 7.14 -0.14 33.37
C VAL A 13 5.80 -0.52 33.96
N ASP A 14 5.11 -1.50 33.38
CA ASP A 14 3.84 -2.02 33.86
C ASP A 14 3.70 -3.51 33.50
N ARG A 15 3.54 -4.37 34.52
CA ARG A 15 3.43 -5.82 34.30
C ARG A 15 2.16 -6.23 33.56
N GLN A 16 1.10 -5.45 33.67
CA GLN A 16 -0.19 -5.78 33.08
C GLN A 16 -0.36 -5.11 31.71
N TYR A 17 0.05 -3.85 31.56
CA TYR A 17 -0.24 -3.05 30.37
C TYR A 17 1.00 -2.60 29.60
N GLY A 18 2.21 -2.81 30.15
CA GLY A 18 3.46 -2.40 29.50
C GLY A 18 3.89 -3.28 28.33
N GLY A 19 3.25 -4.42 28.11
CA GLY A 19 3.54 -5.31 26.98
C GLY A 19 2.65 -5.03 25.76
N ILE A 20 2.98 -5.71 24.67
CA ILE A 20 2.17 -5.73 23.46
C ILE A 20 1.06 -6.77 23.65
N TYR A 21 -0.19 -6.31 23.63
CA TYR A 21 -1.37 -7.13 23.79
C TYR A 21 -1.81 -7.72 22.44
N SER A 22 -1.88 -9.04 22.35
CA SER A 22 -2.21 -9.72 21.10
C SER A 22 -2.90 -11.06 21.36
N ILE A 23 -3.32 -11.70 20.26
CA ILE A 23 -3.98 -13.00 20.26
C ILE A 23 -3.03 -14.05 20.84
N GLY A 24 -3.56 -14.83 21.79
CA GLY A 24 -2.92 -16.00 22.38
C GLY A 24 -3.49 -17.31 21.86
N LEU A 25 -3.09 -18.42 22.49
CA LEU A 25 -3.63 -19.73 22.17
C LEU A 25 -5.07 -19.87 22.70
N GLU A 26 -5.87 -20.76 22.09
CA GLU A 26 -7.20 -21.15 22.56
C GLU A 26 -8.18 -19.97 22.74
N ASN A 27 -8.19 -19.04 21.76
CA ASN A 27 -9.03 -17.83 21.78
C ASN A 27 -8.79 -16.91 22.99
N THR A 28 -7.58 -16.91 23.53
CA THR A 28 -7.18 -15.99 24.59
C THR A 28 -6.43 -14.79 24.01
N TYR A 29 -6.22 -13.80 24.88
CA TYR A 29 -5.33 -12.68 24.61
C TYR A 29 -4.28 -12.60 25.72
N ASN A 30 -3.06 -12.24 25.38
CA ASN A 30 -2.00 -12.05 26.35
C ASN A 30 -1.13 -10.86 26.00
N SER A 31 -0.37 -10.39 26.99
CA SER A 31 0.58 -9.32 26.86
C SER A 31 2.00 -9.89 26.90
N GLN A 32 2.80 -9.54 25.89
CA GLN A 32 4.19 -10.01 25.76
C GLN A 32 5.13 -8.85 25.47
N GLN A 33 6.41 -9.05 25.70
CA GLN A 33 7.44 -8.07 25.37
C GLN A 33 8.61 -8.71 24.64
N GLY A 34 9.29 -7.93 23.83
CA GLY A 34 10.52 -8.31 23.14
C GLY A 34 10.55 -7.82 21.69
N THR A 35 11.70 -8.04 21.07
CA THR A 35 11.89 -7.74 19.63
C THR A 35 10.97 -8.59 18.73
N SER A 36 10.55 -9.76 19.23
CA SER A 36 9.53 -10.60 18.56
C SER A 36 8.16 -9.90 18.46
N MET A 37 7.85 -8.94 19.36
CA MET A 37 6.63 -8.13 19.31
C MET A 37 6.85 -6.86 18.47
N ALA A 38 8.07 -6.36 18.40
CA ALA A 38 8.42 -5.23 17.53
C ALA A 38 8.39 -5.61 16.04
N CYS A 39 8.90 -6.78 15.68
CA CYS A 39 8.96 -7.24 14.29
C CYS A 39 7.62 -7.20 13.54
N PRO A 40 6.49 -7.72 14.08
CA PRO A 40 5.20 -7.68 13.38
C PRO A 40 4.64 -6.27 13.19
N HIS A 41 5.05 -5.27 13.96
CA HIS A 41 4.67 -3.88 13.69
C HIS A 41 5.27 -3.40 12.36
N VAL A 42 6.55 -3.67 12.12
CA VAL A 42 7.21 -3.36 10.84
C VAL A 42 6.55 -4.12 9.70
N THR A 43 6.27 -5.41 9.89
CA THR A 43 5.59 -6.24 8.89
C THR A 43 4.17 -5.72 8.59
N GLY A 44 3.44 -5.27 9.60
CA GLY A 44 2.11 -4.69 9.44
C GLY A 44 2.15 -3.38 8.64
N ILE A 45 3.12 -2.52 8.92
CA ILE A 45 3.33 -1.27 8.14
C ILE A 45 3.71 -1.59 6.70
N ALA A 46 4.60 -2.56 6.48
CA ALA A 46 4.93 -3.03 5.13
C ALA A 46 3.68 -3.51 4.38
N GLY A 47 2.80 -4.25 5.06
CA GLY A 47 1.52 -4.69 4.50
C GLY A 47 0.59 -3.53 4.15
N LEU A 48 0.52 -2.48 4.99
CA LEU A 48 -0.27 -1.28 4.72
C LEU A 48 0.27 -0.51 3.50
N VAL A 49 1.59 -0.31 3.43
CA VAL A 49 2.25 0.36 2.29
C VAL A 49 1.99 -0.43 0.99
N LEU A 50 2.18 -1.75 1.01
CA LEU A 50 1.90 -2.61 -0.15
C LEU A 50 0.41 -2.59 -0.54
N SER A 51 -0.50 -2.50 0.42
CA SER A 51 -1.93 -2.39 0.14
C SER A 51 -2.31 -1.05 -0.50
N ALA A 52 -1.58 0.00 -0.18
CA ALA A 52 -1.85 1.34 -0.69
C ALA A 52 -1.23 1.59 -2.08
N CYS A 53 -0.04 1.04 -2.34
CA CYS A 53 0.72 1.30 -3.57
C CYS A 53 1.43 0.07 -4.15
N GLY A 54 1.27 -1.11 -3.56
CA GLY A 54 1.85 -2.35 -4.07
C GLY A 54 1.13 -2.82 -5.32
N GLY A 55 1.74 -2.61 -6.49
CA GLY A 55 1.21 -3.03 -7.78
C GLY A 55 2.32 -3.37 -8.76
N PRO A 56 2.00 -3.56 -10.05
CA PRO A 56 3.00 -3.80 -11.07
C PRO A 56 4.01 -2.65 -11.11
N GLY A 57 5.28 -2.96 -10.93
CA GLY A 57 6.35 -1.96 -10.91
C GLY A 57 6.85 -1.59 -9.51
N TYR A 58 6.02 -1.67 -8.48
CA TYR A 58 6.45 -1.41 -7.11
C TYR A 58 7.45 -2.47 -6.63
N THR A 59 8.63 -2.05 -6.27
CA THR A 59 9.75 -2.94 -5.95
C THR A 59 9.94 -3.13 -4.45
N ARG A 60 10.79 -4.09 -4.08
CA ARG A 60 11.25 -4.24 -2.70
C ARG A 60 11.94 -2.97 -2.18
N ASP A 61 12.69 -2.29 -3.04
CA ASP A 61 13.47 -1.12 -2.66
C ASP A 61 12.54 0.09 -2.43
N ASP A 62 11.45 0.22 -3.18
CA ASP A 62 10.41 1.22 -2.93
C ASP A 62 9.73 1.00 -1.57
N LEU A 63 9.38 -0.25 -1.25
CA LEU A 63 8.85 -0.60 0.07
C LEU A 63 9.84 -0.28 1.19
N TRP A 64 11.11 -0.62 0.98
CA TRP A 64 12.19 -0.33 1.92
C TRP A 64 12.31 1.17 2.16
N ASN A 65 12.36 1.97 1.11
CA ASN A 65 12.47 3.43 1.19
C ASN A 65 11.26 4.03 1.91
N ALA A 66 10.05 3.62 1.58
CA ALA A 66 8.82 4.09 2.24
C ALA A 66 8.85 3.83 3.76
N ILE A 67 9.36 2.68 4.19
CA ILE A 67 9.49 2.36 5.62
C ILE A 67 10.57 3.20 6.28
N ILE A 68 11.74 3.34 5.65
CA ILE A 68 12.89 4.07 6.19
C ILE A 68 12.60 5.57 6.28
N GLU A 69 12.08 6.17 5.22
CA GLU A 69 11.73 7.59 5.16
C GLU A 69 10.53 7.92 6.04
N GLY A 70 9.62 6.93 6.22
CA GLY A 70 8.46 7.02 7.09
C GLY A 70 8.73 6.75 8.56
N THR A 71 9.96 6.87 9.04
CA THR A 71 10.26 6.74 10.47
C THR A 71 10.14 8.06 11.22
N ASP A 72 9.89 7.97 12.51
CA ASP A 72 9.87 9.10 13.43
C ASP A 72 11.19 9.13 14.21
N PRO A 73 12.08 10.11 13.96
CA PRO A 73 13.34 10.23 14.66
C PRO A 73 13.21 10.76 16.09
N SER A 74 12.03 11.25 16.50
CA SER A 74 11.80 11.77 17.85
C SER A 74 11.98 10.72 18.95
N VAL A 75 12.07 9.45 18.60
CA VAL A 75 12.46 8.38 19.53
C VAL A 75 13.80 8.68 20.22
N TYR A 76 14.69 9.41 19.58
CA TYR A 76 15.97 9.82 20.14
C TYR A 76 15.89 10.97 21.14
N ASP A 77 14.84 11.80 21.07
CA ASP A 77 14.59 12.85 22.05
C ASP A 77 14.30 12.27 23.44
N TYR A 78 13.66 11.09 23.46
CA TYR A 78 13.33 10.33 24.66
C TYR A 78 14.42 9.34 25.07
N ASN A 79 15.35 9.02 24.16
CA ASN A 79 16.41 8.04 24.38
C ASN A 79 17.78 8.57 23.87
N PRO A 80 18.28 9.69 24.44
CA PRO A 80 19.50 10.33 23.93
C PRO A 80 20.75 9.45 24.05
N ASP A 81 20.78 8.53 25.02
CA ASP A 81 21.89 7.58 25.20
C ASP A 81 21.91 6.45 24.14
N MET A 82 20.85 6.35 23.33
CA MET A 82 20.69 5.32 22.30
C MET A 82 20.87 5.86 20.87
N ILE A 83 21.41 7.07 20.71
CA ILE A 83 21.66 7.66 19.40
C ILE A 83 22.51 6.73 18.54
N GLY A 84 22.00 6.41 17.32
CA GLY A 84 22.62 5.49 16.38
C GLY A 84 22.45 4.00 16.69
N MET A 85 21.73 3.65 17.76
CA MET A 85 21.47 2.27 18.16
C MET A 85 20.06 1.77 17.82
N LEU A 86 19.15 2.68 17.49
CA LEU A 86 17.74 2.40 17.19
C LEU A 86 17.41 2.53 15.69
N GLY A 87 18.42 2.49 14.83
CA GLY A 87 18.26 2.68 13.40
C GLY A 87 18.04 4.14 13.02
N VAL A 88 17.28 4.41 11.96
CA VAL A 88 16.96 5.77 11.53
C VAL A 88 15.81 6.38 12.33
N GLY A 89 15.03 5.58 13.03
CA GLY A 89 13.92 6.05 13.87
C GLY A 89 12.93 4.95 14.18
N MET A 90 11.84 5.33 14.85
CA MET A 90 10.71 4.45 15.12
C MET A 90 9.78 4.40 13.90
N VAL A 91 9.38 3.20 13.50
CA VAL A 91 8.41 3.05 12.40
C VAL A 91 7.10 3.76 12.70
N ASN A 92 6.56 4.45 11.71
CA ASN A 92 5.32 5.20 11.81
C ASN A 92 4.47 4.97 10.55
N ALA A 93 3.32 4.31 10.71
CA ALA A 93 2.46 3.96 9.59
C ALA A 93 1.95 5.20 8.82
N SER A 94 1.62 6.27 9.54
CA SER A 94 1.15 7.51 8.90
C SER A 94 2.24 8.18 8.07
N LEU A 95 3.46 8.25 8.60
CA LEU A 95 4.60 8.82 7.87
C LEU A 95 4.97 7.93 6.68
N ALA A 96 5.06 6.61 6.86
CA ALA A 96 5.34 5.68 5.76
C ALA A 96 4.32 5.79 4.61
N LEU A 97 3.04 5.99 4.93
CA LEU A 97 2.01 6.23 3.92
C LEU A 97 2.09 7.63 3.31
N SER A 98 2.60 8.62 4.02
CA SER A 98 2.75 9.98 3.50
C SER A 98 3.95 10.15 2.55
N THR A 99 4.89 9.21 2.54
CA THR A 99 6.00 9.17 1.57
C THR A 99 5.56 8.61 0.22
N LEU A 100 4.33 8.05 0.15
CA LEU A 100 3.80 7.51 -1.09
C LEU A 100 3.56 8.64 -2.08
N ASN A 101 3.78 8.32 -3.36
CA ASN A 101 3.42 9.24 -4.41
C ASN A 101 1.91 9.52 -4.38
N THR A 102 1.57 10.80 -4.34
CA THR A 102 0.19 11.32 -4.40
C THR A 102 -0.10 12.03 -5.71
N THR A 103 0.86 12.01 -6.64
CA THR A 103 0.67 12.55 -7.99
C THR A 103 -0.33 11.65 -8.72
N ALA A 104 -1.40 12.24 -9.22
CA ALA A 104 -2.36 11.48 -10.02
C ALA A 104 -1.67 10.99 -11.30
N PRO A 105 -1.91 9.73 -11.72
CA PRO A 105 -1.44 9.26 -13.03
C PRO A 105 -1.95 10.17 -14.15
N GLU A 106 -1.20 10.21 -15.25
CA GLU A 106 -1.66 10.89 -16.46
C GLU A 106 -2.97 10.29 -16.98
N ASP A 107 -3.66 11.01 -17.83
CA ASP A 107 -4.92 10.54 -18.44
C ASP A 107 -4.68 9.33 -19.33
N VAL A 108 -5.64 8.39 -19.35
CA VAL A 108 -5.68 7.31 -20.34
C VAL A 108 -5.84 7.92 -21.73
N THR A 109 -4.85 7.72 -22.58
CA THR A 109 -4.83 8.31 -23.93
C THR A 109 -5.38 7.38 -25.01
N THR A 110 -5.34 6.08 -24.73
CA THR A 110 -5.81 5.04 -25.65
C THR A 110 -6.85 4.17 -24.94
N LEU A 111 -8.07 4.17 -25.44
CA LEU A 111 -9.14 3.30 -24.97
C LEU A 111 -9.92 2.74 -26.17
N SER A 112 -10.05 1.42 -26.24
CA SER A 112 -10.93 0.76 -27.19
C SER A 112 -11.76 -0.33 -26.50
N ALA A 113 -12.95 -0.56 -27.02
CA ALA A 113 -13.85 -1.59 -26.51
C ALA A 113 -14.28 -2.53 -27.65
N GLU A 114 -14.24 -3.83 -27.35
CA GLU A 114 -14.76 -4.88 -28.22
C GLU A 114 -15.73 -5.76 -27.44
N SER A 115 -16.83 -6.16 -28.04
CA SER A 115 -17.78 -7.05 -27.38
C SER A 115 -17.84 -8.42 -28.04
N ASN A 116 -18.00 -9.45 -27.23
CA ASN A 116 -18.27 -10.80 -27.66
C ASN A 116 -19.36 -11.40 -26.77
N ALA A 117 -20.52 -11.70 -27.38
CA ALA A 117 -21.69 -12.29 -26.72
C ALA A 117 -22.02 -11.64 -25.35
N ASN A 118 -21.37 -12.06 -24.27
CA ASN A 118 -21.66 -11.63 -22.90
C ASN A 118 -20.44 -10.95 -22.22
N THR A 119 -19.42 -10.59 -22.97
CA THR A 119 -18.20 -10.02 -22.40
C THR A 119 -17.79 -8.80 -23.20
N VAL A 120 -17.48 -7.71 -22.52
CA VAL A 120 -16.84 -6.55 -23.10
C VAL A 120 -15.36 -6.60 -22.76
N TYR A 121 -14.51 -6.55 -23.78
CA TYR A 121 -13.08 -6.42 -23.64
C TYR A 121 -12.69 -4.95 -23.82
N LEU A 122 -11.98 -4.41 -22.84
CA LEU A 122 -11.36 -3.11 -22.95
C LEU A 122 -9.87 -3.26 -23.20
N THR A 123 -9.34 -2.40 -24.03
CA THR A 123 -7.89 -2.28 -24.28
C THR A 123 -7.50 -0.84 -24.04
N ALA A 124 -6.56 -0.61 -23.12
CA ALA A 124 -6.12 0.72 -22.72
C ALA A 124 -4.60 0.77 -22.53
N ASP A 125 -4.02 1.98 -22.62
CA ASP A 125 -2.67 2.24 -22.13
C ASP A 125 -2.66 2.26 -20.59
N VAL A 126 -1.47 2.12 -20.01
CA VAL A 126 -1.23 2.31 -18.58
C VAL A 126 -0.60 3.67 -18.41
N PRO A 127 -1.32 4.66 -17.86
CA PRO A 127 -0.73 5.95 -17.57
C PRO A 127 0.40 5.80 -16.57
N ALA A 128 1.54 6.42 -16.86
CA ALA A 128 2.65 6.50 -15.95
C ALA A 128 2.42 7.61 -14.91
N ASP A 129 2.94 7.41 -13.74
CA ASP A 129 3.19 8.45 -12.76
C ASP A 129 4.69 8.51 -12.43
N ASP A 130 5.09 9.33 -11.50
CA ASP A 130 6.50 9.48 -11.12
C ASP A 130 7.04 8.32 -10.28
N THR A 131 6.21 7.38 -9.83
CA THR A 131 6.62 6.15 -9.12
C THR A 131 6.45 4.88 -9.94
N GLY A 132 5.84 4.95 -11.11
CA GLY A 132 5.63 3.80 -11.98
C GLY A 132 4.26 3.77 -12.64
N ASP A 133 3.69 2.59 -12.74
CA ASP A 133 2.41 2.36 -13.40
C ASP A 133 1.22 2.56 -12.43
N ALA A 134 0.09 3.02 -12.94
CA ALA A 134 -1.18 2.98 -12.22
C ALA A 134 -1.56 1.54 -11.85
N TYR A 135 -2.26 1.35 -10.72
CA TYR A 135 -2.58 0.02 -10.19
C TYR A 135 -3.97 -0.46 -10.54
N TYR A 136 -4.89 0.44 -10.78
CA TYR A 136 -6.30 0.15 -11.09
C TYR A 136 -6.82 1.09 -12.16
N TYR A 137 -7.70 0.54 -13.01
CA TYR A 137 -8.63 1.33 -13.78
C TYR A 137 -9.96 1.40 -13.04
N HIS A 138 -10.52 2.60 -12.90
CA HIS A 138 -11.91 2.81 -12.53
C HIS A 138 -12.73 2.92 -13.82
N VAL A 139 -13.45 1.87 -14.15
CA VAL A 139 -14.23 1.80 -15.39
C VAL A 139 -15.68 2.18 -15.11
N TYR A 140 -16.16 3.19 -15.80
CA TYR A 140 -17.56 3.63 -15.75
C TYR A 140 -18.28 3.21 -17.01
N VAL A 141 -19.45 2.60 -16.84
CA VAL A 141 -20.26 2.08 -17.94
C VAL A 141 -21.69 2.64 -17.83
N SER A 142 -22.24 3.09 -18.95
CA SER A 142 -23.61 3.61 -19.01
C SER A 142 -24.27 3.23 -20.32
N GLU A 143 -25.59 3.04 -20.29
CA GLU A 143 -26.42 2.88 -21.50
C GLU A 143 -26.64 4.20 -22.27
N LYS A 144 -26.32 5.32 -21.65
CA LYS A 144 -26.47 6.66 -22.23
C LYS A 144 -25.13 7.37 -22.27
N PRO A 145 -24.89 8.25 -23.23
CA PRO A 145 -23.73 9.12 -23.21
C PRO A 145 -23.63 9.88 -21.88
N PHE A 146 -22.43 9.98 -21.33
CA PHE A 146 -22.13 10.71 -20.10
C PHE A 146 -20.82 11.47 -20.27
N ASP A 147 -20.58 12.44 -19.41
CA ASP A 147 -19.33 13.20 -19.35
C ASP A 147 -18.68 13.13 -17.96
N ALA A 148 -17.54 13.81 -17.79
CA ALA A 148 -16.79 13.78 -16.54
C ALA A 148 -17.56 14.29 -15.31
N SER A 149 -18.57 15.13 -15.51
CA SER A 149 -19.40 15.64 -14.40
C SER A 149 -20.39 14.60 -13.85
N ASP A 150 -20.73 13.60 -14.66
CA ASP A 150 -21.65 12.54 -14.28
C ASP A 150 -20.97 11.46 -13.42
N ILE A 151 -19.64 11.31 -13.54
CA ILE A 151 -18.84 10.26 -12.91
C ILE A 151 -19.05 10.22 -11.39
N ALA A 152 -19.18 11.36 -10.73
CA ALA A 152 -19.38 11.45 -9.29
C ALA A 152 -20.64 10.72 -8.78
N SER A 153 -21.61 10.52 -9.66
CA SER A 153 -22.88 9.83 -9.36
C SER A 153 -22.91 8.37 -9.86
N MET A 154 -21.89 7.92 -10.59
CA MET A 154 -21.83 6.60 -11.20
C MET A 154 -21.05 5.62 -10.31
N GLN A 155 -21.38 4.34 -10.45
CA GLN A 155 -20.61 3.28 -9.84
C GLN A 155 -19.47 2.85 -10.77
N SER A 156 -18.25 2.77 -10.25
CA SER A 156 -17.10 2.22 -10.97
C SER A 156 -17.05 0.71 -10.88
N ILE A 157 -16.41 0.11 -11.88
CA ILE A 157 -15.91 -1.26 -11.86
C ILE A 157 -14.39 -1.15 -11.74
N ASP A 158 -13.84 -1.61 -10.64
CA ASP A 158 -12.40 -1.53 -10.39
C ASP A 158 -11.69 -2.72 -11.01
N VAL A 159 -10.77 -2.45 -11.92
CA VAL A 159 -10.00 -3.47 -12.63
C VAL A 159 -8.52 -3.32 -12.29
N ALA A 160 -7.98 -4.30 -11.58
CA ALA A 160 -6.54 -4.33 -11.26
C ALA A 160 -5.70 -4.48 -12.53
N ILE A 161 -4.65 -3.69 -12.62
CA ILE A 161 -3.67 -3.75 -13.70
C ILE A 161 -2.63 -4.82 -13.35
N ASN A 162 -2.41 -5.77 -14.24
CA ASN A 162 -1.44 -6.84 -14.03
C ASN A 162 -0.69 -7.23 -15.33
N LYS A 163 0.37 -8.00 -15.17
CA LYS A 163 1.24 -8.40 -16.30
C LYS A 163 0.54 -9.34 -17.29
N GLU A 164 -0.46 -10.10 -16.87
CA GLU A 164 -1.19 -11.05 -17.71
C GLU A 164 -2.08 -10.34 -18.75
N GLN A 165 -2.39 -9.09 -18.52
CA GLN A 165 -3.19 -8.23 -19.42
C GLN A 165 -2.34 -7.60 -20.52
N LEU A 166 -0.99 -7.64 -20.41
CA LEU A 166 -0.08 -6.96 -21.32
C LEU A 166 -0.14 -7.59 -22.74
N LEU A 167 -0.35 -6.74 -23.72
CA LEU A 167 -0.25 -7.05 -25.14
C LEU A 167 1.15 -6.70 -25.68
N ASP A 168 1.52 -7.25 -26.82
CA ASP A 168 2.82 -7.02 -27.48
C ASP A 168 3.08 -5.53 -27.83
N ASN A 169 2.03 -4.73 -27.97
CA ASN A 169 2.10 -3.30 -28.27
C ASN A 169 2.15 -2.42 -27.00
N GLY A 170 2.29 -3.01 -25.82
CA GLY A 170 2.35 -2.27 -24.55
C GLY A 170 1.00 -1.91 -23.92
N LEU A 171 -0.11 -2.12 -24.62
CA LEU A 171 -1.45 -1.89 -24.07
C LEU A 171 -1.87 -3.02 -23.13
N ARG A 172 -2.86 -2.75 -22.29
CA ARG A 172 -3.49 -3.75 -21.42
C ARG A 172 -4.87 -4.09 -21.95
N ARG A 173 -5.20 -5.40 -21.98
CA ARG A 173 -6.52 -5.89 -22.35
C ARG A 173 -7.14 -6.66 -21.20
N PHE A 174 -8.34 -6.31 -20.82
CA PHE A 174 -9.08 -6.93 -19.73
C PHE A 174 -10.56 -7.08 -20.06
N ALA A 175 -11.20 -8.05 -19.41
CA ALA A 175 -12.60 -8.37 -19.62
C ALA A 175 -13.47 -7.76 -18.51
N LEU A 176 -14.50 -7.04 -18.90
CA LEU A 176 -15.61 -6.69 -18.02
C LEU A 176 -16.64 -7.82 -18.10
N LYS A 177 -16.87 -8.50 -16.99
CA LYS A 177 -17.91 -9.50 -16.84
C LYS A 177 -19.15 -8.81 -16.27
N GLY A 178 -20.26 -8.90 -16.97
CA GLY A 178 -21.55 -8.49 -16.47
C GLY A 178 -22.12 -9.51 -15.48
#